data_61253995f68787f1efd3c75c0030438d
#
_entry.id   61253995f68787f1efd3c75c0030438d
#
_cell.length_a   1.000
_cell.length_b   1.000
_cell.length_c   1.000
_cell.angle_alpha   90.00
_cell.angle_beta   90.00
_cell.angle_gamma   90.00
#
_symmetry.space_group_name_H-M   'P 1'
#
loop_
_entity.id
_entity.type
_entity.pdbx_description
1 polymer ?
#
loop_
_entity_poly.entity_id
_entity_poly.type
_entity_poly.pdbx_seq_one_letter_code
_entity_poly.pdbx_strand_id
1 'polypeptide(L)'
;MHSLQQEDKTQKMKYTFKTQTRKLLADTTTPVSIYLRLRDIFPNSLLLESSDYHSRDNNISYICCQPIAGIQLDEKELTLTYPGKERIVKNAHEIELRQEVSDFRNSFEDHTIAELNLISNGLFGYFTFDCIEHFEDIKLTTTVDPARKIPFMQYHVYKYVIAIDHFRNQLYIFEHLLDDEESELERMQFLIQNKNFPEYTFKLAGEESSNRTDEEHRQLVKKMKEHIQRGDVFQIVPSRGFKTPFSGDEFNVYRALRSINPSPYLFYFDYGDFKLFGSSPEAQLRIHGKQATIFPIAGTFKRTGNMEEDQKIATKLKEDPKETSEHVMLVDLARNDLSRHCTQVKVESYMEPQYYSHIIHLVSKVTGTLKDNINPFDIVGDTYPAGTLSGAPKHMALTLIDRYEGLQRSFYSGAIGFMGFNGDFNHAIMIRSFLSKQNTLHYQAGGGIVLDSDPEMELQEVNNKIAALRKALQLAETL
;
A
#
# COMPACT_ATOMS: atom_id res chain seq x y z
N MET A 1 16.09 -50.09 26.53
CA MET A 1 14.97 -49.12 26.37
C MET A 1 15.49 -48.03 25.50
N HIS A 2 15.21 -48.12 24.18
CA HIS A 2 15.64 -47.14 23.18
C HIS A 2 14.55 -46.05 23.16
N SER A 3 14.93 -44.83 23.56
CA SER A 3 14.14 -43.63 23.25
C SER A 3 14.39 -43.24 21.80
N LEU A 4 13.39 -43.46 20.95
CA LEU A 4 13.33 -42.94 19.61
C LEU A 4 13.20 -41.41 19.70
N GLN A 5 14.27 -40.70 19.45
CA GLN A 5 14.25 -39.30 19.05
C GLN A 5 13.66 -39.27 17.65
N GLN A 6 12.42 -38.84 17.56
CA GLN A 6 11.84 -38.35 16.30
C GLN A 6 12.55 -37.03 15.97
N GLU A 7 13.56 -37.09 15.13
CA GLU A 7 14.03 -35.93 14.38
C GLU A 7 12.93 -35.53 13.42
N ASP A 8 12.24 -34.46 13.78
CA ASP A 8 11.28 -33.78 12.89
C ASP A 8 12.09 -33.07 11.78
N LYS A 9 12.42 -33.82 10.74
CA LYS A 9 12.98 -33.29 9.50
C LYS A 9 11.85 -32.67 8.70
N THR A 10 11.39 -31.48 9.09
CA THR A 10 10.67 -30.57 8.19
C THR A 10 11.64 -30.14 7.10
N GLN A 11 11.70 -30.94 6.07
CA GLN A 11 12.43 -30.59 4.84
C GLN A 11 11.73 -29.33 4.29
N LYS A 12 12.38 -28.14 4.43
CA LYS A 12 11.83 -26.87 3.90
C LYS A 12 11.54 -27.11 2.42
N MET A 13 10.27 -27.07 2.05
CA MET A 13 9.83 -27.23 0.66
C MET A 13 10.40 -26.07 -0.14
N LYS A 14 10.98 -26.40 -1.29
CA LYS A 14 11.47 -25.40 -2.25
C LYS A 14 10.74 -25.60 -3.57
N TYR A 15 10.25 -24.48 -4.10
CA TYR A 15 9.61 -24.41 -5.40
C TYR A 15 10.50 -23.61 -6.34
N THR A 16 10.94 -24.23 -7.40
CA THR A 16 11.75 -23.60 -8.45
C THR A 16 10.87 -23.37 -9.65
N PHE A 17 10.77 -22.13 -10.09
CA PHE A 17 10.01 -21.80 -11.29
C PHE A 17 10.93 -21.80 -12.52
N LYS A 18 10.48 -22.42 -13.59
CA LYS A 18 11.02 -22.19 -14.93
C LYS A 18 10.35 -20.94 -15.50
N THR A 19 11.02 -19.79 -15.38
CA THR A 19 10.47 -18.53 -15.88
C THR A 19 10.73 -18.37 -17.37
N GLN A 20 9.67 -18.25 -18.15
CA GLN A 20 9.73 -17.85 -19.54
C GLN A 20 9.43 -16.37 -19.68
N THR A 21 10.08 -15.71 -20.63
CA THR A 21 9.94 -14.26 -20.81
C THR A 21 9.67 -13.93 -22.27
N ARG A 22 8.72 -13.02 -22.48
CA ARG A 22 8.47 -12.42 -23.79
C ARG A 22 8.53 -10.90 -23.68
N LYS A 23 9.31 -10.29 -24.57
CA LYS A 23 9.45 -8.84 -24.68
C LYS A 23 8.66 -8.34 -25.88
N LEU A 24 7.87 -7.27 -25.66
CA LEU A 24 7.05 -6.60 -26.68
C LEU A 24 7.26 -5.08 -26.63
N LEU A 25 6.85 -4.38 -27.67
CA LEU A 25 6.76 -2.93 -27.67
C LEU A 25 5.45 -2.49 -26.98
N ALA A 26 5.50 -1.46 -26.13
CA ALA A 26 4.37 -0.97 -25.33
C ALA A 26 3.87 0.42 -25.76
N ASP A 27 4.17 0.86 -26.98
CA ASP A 27 3.86 2.19 -27.48
C ASP A 27 2.36 2.43 -27.83
N THR A 28 1.61 1.35 -28.02
CA THR A 28 0.19 1.42 -28.41
C THR A 28 -0.77 0.87 -27.35
N THR A 29 -0.28 0.65 -26.13
CA THR A 29 -1.08 0.04 -25.08
C THR A 29 -0.83 0.72 -23.73
N THR A 30 -1.80 0.63 -22.83
CA THR A 30 -1.70 1.17 -21.47
C THR A 30 -1.92 0.06 -20.44
N PRO A 31 -1.39 0.20 -19.20
CA PRO A 31 -1.66 -0.76 -18.14
C PRO A 31 -3.16 -1.00 -17.92
N VAL A 32 -3.95 0.06 -17.91
CA VAL A 32 -5.43 -0.01 -17.79
C VAL A 32 -6.04 -0.83 -18.92
N SER A 33 -5.63 -0.63 -20.18
CA SER A 33 -6.17 -1.37 -21.30
C SER A 33 -5.81 -2.86 -21.28
N ILE A 34 -4.63 -3.20 -20.78
CA ILE A 34 -4.23 -4.60 -20.59
C ILE A 34 -5.04 -5.22 -19.46
N TYR A 35 -5.15 -4.54 -18.32
CA TYR A 35 -5.91 -5.02 -17.18
C TYR A 35 -7.38 -5.32 -17.56
N LEU A 36 -8.04 -4.42 -18.29
CA LEU A 36 -9.42 -4.61 -18.77
C LEU A 36 -9.59 -5.85 -19.67
N ARG A 37 -8.56 -6.25 -20.42
CA ARG A 37 -8.58 -7.44 -21.26
C ARG A 37 -8.39 -8.74 -20.48
N LEU A 38 -7.73 -8.66 -19.33
CA LEU A 38 -7.31 -9.85 -18.59
C LEU A 38 -8.20 -10.13 -17.37
N ARG A 39 -8.76 -9.11 -16.72
CA ARG A 39 -9.45 -9.23 -15.43
C ARG A 39 -10.65 -10.19 -15.43
N ASP A 40 -11.42 -10.23 -16.52
CA ASP A 40 -12.60 -11.10 -16.64
C ASP A 40 -12.21 -12.55 -17.01
N ILE A 41 -10.99 -12.75 -17.49
CA ILE A 41 -10.42 -14.08 -17.82
C ILE A 41 -9.69 -14.67 -16.60
N PHE A 42 -9.00 -13.81 -15.86
CA PHE A 42 -8.19 -14.19 -14.71
C PHE A 42 -8.71 -13.50 -13.44
N PRO A 43 -9.55 -14.17 -12.66
CA PRO A 43 -9.98 -13.63 -11.36
C PRO A 43 -8.79 -13.46 -10.41
N ASN A 44 -8.96 -12.61 -9.41
CA ASN A 44 -7.90 -12.26 -8.44
C ASN A 44 -6.65 -11.67 -9.09
N SER A 45 -6.84 -10.89 -10.16
CA SER A 45 -5.77 -10.16 -10.80
C SER A 45 -5.55 -8.80 -10.13
N LEU A 46 -4.37 -8.24 -10.33
CA LEU A 46 -4.05 -6.92 -9.80
C LEU A 46 -3.36 -6.03 -10.83
N LEU A 47 -3.46 -4.73 -10.56
CA LEU A 47 -2.77 -3.67 -11.30
C LEU A 47 -2.04 -2.77 -10.30
N LEU A 48 -0.74 -2.59 -10.51
CA LEU A 48 0.10 -1.58 -9.87
C LEU A 48 0.65 -0.66 -10.94
N GLU A 49 0.40 0.64 -10.79
CA GLU A 49 0.97 1.63 -11.71
C GLU A 49 1.86 2.61 -10.93
N SER A 50 2.95 3.03 -11.55
CA SER A 50 3.76 4.15 -11.09
C SER A 50 3.58 5.32 -12.04
N SER A 51 3.27 6.50 -11.48
CA SER A 51 3.23 7.75 -12.23
C SER A 51 4.35 8.70 -11.83
N ASP A 52 5.45 8.17 -11.29
CA ASP A 52 6.62 8.98 -10.94
C ASP A 52 7.42 9.36 -12.19
N TYR A 53 7.02 10.44 -12.83
CA TYR A 53 7.67 10.98 -14.04
C TYR A 53 9.07 11.57 -13.77
N HIS A 54 9.48 11.70 -12.52
CA HIS A 54 10.75 12.32 -12.14
C HIS A 54 11.89 11.30 -11.93
N SER A 55 11.58 10.02 -11.79
CA SER A 55 12.58 8.98 -11.56
C SER A 55 12.63 8.01 -12.74
N ARG A 56 13.81 7.89 -13.37
CA ARG A 56 14.05 6.95 -14.48
C ARG A 56 13.89 5.49 -14.05
N ASP A 57 14.13 5.19 -12.77
CA ASP A 57 14.25 3.82 -12.27
C ASP A 57 12.94 3.27 -11.67
N ASN A 58 11.88 4.08 -11.55
CA ASN A 58 10.65 3.68 -10.85
C ASN A 58 9.36 3.85 -11.68
N ASN A 59 9.47 4.02 -12.99
CA ASN A 59 8.31 4.21 -13.85
C ASN A 59 7.88 2.88 -14.50
N ILE A 60 7.57 1.90 -13.64
CA ILE A 60 7.17 0.56 -14.06
C ILE A 60 5.78 0.26 -13.51
N SER A 61 4.91 -0.24 -14.39
CA SER A 61 3.61 -0.78 -13.98
C SER A 61 3.62 -2.29 -14.06
N TYR A 62 2.89 -2.94 -13.12
CA TYR A 62 2.76 -4.38 -13.05
C TYR A 62 1.29 -4.79 -13.15
N ILE A 63 1.02 -5.86 -13.90
CA ILE A 63 -0.26 -6.56 -13.91
C ILE A 63 0.06 -8.01 -13.58
N CYS A 64 -0.57 -8.55 -12.53
CA CYS A 64 -0.36 -9.93 -12.12
C CYS A 64 -1.67 -10.70 -12.25
N CYS A 65 -1.59 -11.90 -12.83
CA CYS A 65 -2.72 -12.75 -13.13
C CYS A 65 -2.47 -14.20 -12.69
N GLN A 66 -3.54 -14.89 -12.32
CA GLN A 66 -3.54 -16.30 -11.95
C GLN A 66 -2.63 -16.59 -10.73
N PRO A 67 -3.14 -16.37 -9.50
CA PRO A 67 -2.40 -16.71 -8.29
C PRO A 67 -2.17 -18.22 -8.21
N ILE A 68 -0.94 -18.64 -7.90
CA ILE A 68 -0.51 -20.04 -7.79
C ILE A 68 -0.06 -20.43 -6.39
N ALA A 69 0.23 -19.46 -5.56
CA ALA A 69 0.52 -19.65 -4.14
C ALA A 69 0.06 -18.42 -3.36
N GLY A 70 -0.11 -18.57 -2.04
CA GLY A 70 -0.54 -17.44 -1.21
C GLY A 70 -0.31 -17.67 0.27
N ILE A 71 -0.19 -16.55 0.99
CA ILE A 71 -0.19 -16.47 2.44
C ILE A 71 -1.26 -15.47 2.86
N GLN A 72 -2.17 -15.89 3.76
CA GLN A 72 -3.26 -15.07 4.25
C GLN A 72 -3.35 -15.18 5.76
N LEU A 73 -3.43 -14.05 6.43
CA LEU A 73 -3.64 -13.95 7.87
C LEU A 73 -5.02 -13.36 8.14
N ASP A 74 -5.84 -14.11 8.83
CA ASP A 74 -7.11 -13.67 9.42
C ASP A 74 -6.95 -13.50 10.93
N GLU A 75 -7.99 -13.02 11.60
CA GLU A 75 -8.02 -12.85 13.04
C GLU A 75 -7.62 -14.11 13.84
N LYS A 76 -7.93 -15.29 13.33
CA LYS A 76 -7.73 -16.57 14.04
C LYS A 76 -6.74 -17.51 13.37
N GLU A 77 -6.54 -17.37 12.08
CA GLU A 77 -5.84 -18.36 11.27
C GLU A 77 -4.85 -17.72 10.31
N LEU A 78 -3.66 -18.31 10.22
CA LEU A 78 -2.73 -18.12 9.12
C LEU A 78 -2.90 -19.27 8.13
N THR A 79 -3.17 -18.95 6.90
CA THR A 79 -3.32 -19.91 5.81
C THR A 79 -2.18 -19.79 4.83
N LEU A 80 -1.54 -20.92 4.53
CA LEU A 80 -0.52 -21.04 3.50
C LEU A 80 -1.04 -21.94 2.38
N THR A 81 -0.96 -21.47 1.15
CA THR A 81 -1.31 -22.24 -0.04
C THR A 81 -0.07 -22.38 -0.92
N TYR A 82 0.30 -23.61 -1.24
CA TYR A 82 1.44 -23.92 -2.09
C TYR A 82 0.97 -24.63 -3.36
N PRO A 83 1.72 -24.53 -4.48
CA PRO A 83 1.36 -25.21 -5.71
C PRO A 83 1.26 -26.74 -5.52
N GLY A 84 0.14 -27.33 -5.97
CA GLY A 84 -0.07 -28.77 -5.92
C GLY A 84 -0.13 -29.39 -4.52
N LYS A 85 -0.31 -28.59 -3.46
CA LYS A 85 -0.39 -29.05 -2.07
C LYS A 85 -1.71 -28.69 -1.42
N GLU A 86 -2.07 -29.47 -0.38
CA GLU A 86 -3.16 -29.09 0.50
C GLU A 86 -2.84 -27.79 1.24
N ARG A 87 -3.89 -27.06 1.57
CA ARG A 87 -3.84 -25.83 2.34
C ARG A 87 -3.35 -26.13 3.76
N ILE A 88 -2.33 -25.39 4.22
CA ILE A 88 -1.83 -25.44 5.59
C ILE A 88 -2.48 -24.33 6.39
N VAL A 89 -3.07 -24.67 7.53
CA VAL A 89 -3.72 -23.72 8.43
C VAL A 89 -3.03 -23.78 9.79
N LYS A 90 -2.66 -22.63 10.33
CA LYS A 90 -2.03 -22.44 11.63
C LYS A 90 -2.87 -21.49 12.49
N ASN A 91 -2.84 -21.63 13.79
CA ASN A 91 -3.48 -20.70 14.71
C ASN A 91 -2.73 -19.36 14.71
N ALA A 92 -3.41 -18.26 14.40
CA ALA A 92 -2.80 -16.91 14.31
C ALA A 92 -2.20 -16.41 15.62
N HIS A 93 -2.66 -16.92 16.78
CA HIS A 93 -2.14 -16.53 18.10
C HIS A 93 -0.88 -17.29 18.52
N GLU A 94 -0.47 -18.31 17.77
CA GLU A 94 0.67 -19.18 18.08
C GLU A 94 1.84 -19.01 17.09
N ILE A 95 1.71 -18.09 16.15
CA ILE A 95 2.72 -17.86 15.10
C ILE A 95 3.58 -16.63 15.40
N GLU A 96 4.79 -16.66 14.87
CA GLU A 96 5.64 -15.48 14.69
C GLU A 96 5.52 -15.01 13.23
N LEU A 97 4.68 -13.99 12.98
CA LEU A 97 4.29 -13.58 11.63
C LEU A 97 5.50 -13.24 10.74
N ARG A 98 6.51 -12.53 11.31
CA ARG A 98 7.71 -12.13 10.57
C ARG A 98 8.46 -13.36 10.04
N GLN A 99 8.54 -14.41 10.85
CA GLN A 99 9.18 -15.67 10.47
C GLN A 99 8.34 -16.43 9.44
N GLU A 100 7.03 -16.50 9.62
CA GLU A 100 6.13 -17.21 8.68
C GLU A 100 6.17 -16.59 7.29
N VAL A 101 6.12 -15.26 7.16
CA VAL A 101 6.25 -14.57 5.87
C VAL A 101 7.61 -14.79 5.24
N SER A 102 8.67 -14.76 6.05
CA SER A 102 10.03 -15.01 5.59
C SER A 102 10.19 -16.46 5.09
N ASP A 103 9.69 -17.43 5.84
CA ASP A 103 9.77 -18.85 5.46
C ASP A 103 8.92 -19.14 4.22
N PHE A 104 7.73 -18.55 4.11
CA PHE A 104 6.90 -18.65 2.92
C PHE A 104 7.62 -18.08 1.69
N ARG A 105 8.17 -16.86 1.79
CA ARG A 105 8.93 -16.25 0.69
C ARG A 105 10.15 -17.10 0.30
N ASN A 106 10.89 -17.59 1.28
CA ASN A 106 12.10 -18.39 1.07
C ASN A 106 11.80 -19.83 0.55
N SER A 107 10.52 -20.22 0.50
CA SER A 107 10.10 -21.47 -0.15
C SER A 107 10.17 -21.38 -1.67
N PHE A 108 10.32 -20.19 -2.24
CA PHE A 108 10.39 -19.98 -3.69
C PHE A 108 11.81 -19.56 -4.09
N GLU A 109 12.34 -20.21 -5.13
CA GLU A 109 13.61 -19.81 -5.73
C GLU A 109 13.35 -18.91 -6.92
N ASP A 110 13.99 -17.73 -6.89
CA ASP A 110 13.94 -16.77 -7.97
C ASP A 110 15.20 -16.91 -8.85
N HIS A 111 14.96 -17.18 -10.12
CA HIS A 111 15.97 -17.09 -11.15
C HIS A 111 15.79 -15.82 -11.98
N THR A 112 15.60 -14.70 -11.29
CA THR A 112 15.41 -13.38 -11.94
C THR A 112 16.55 -13.10 -12.89
N ILE A 113 16.20 -12.61 -14.08
CA ILE A 113 17.18 -12.08 -15.02
C ILE A 113 17.70 -10.77 -14.43
N ALA A 114 18.83 -10.82 -13.74
CA ALA A 114 19.43 -9.71 -13.00
C ALA A 114 19.72 -8.45 -13.88
N GLU A 115 19.71 -8.63 -15.21
CA GLU A 115 19.94 -7.55 -16.18
C GLU A 115 18.74 -6.58 -16.32
N LEU A 116 17.53 -6.98 -15.85
CA LEU A 116 16.33 -6.22 -16.10
C LEU A 116 15.95 -5.45 -14.84
N ASN A 117 16.45 -4.72 -14.17
CA ASN A 117 15.98 -3.89 -13.02
C ASN A 117 14.43 -3.87 -12.82
N LEU A 118 13.80 -5.05 -12.94
CA LEU A 118 12.36 -5.32 -12.88
C LEU A 118 12.09 -6.45 -11.89
N ILE A 119 10.95 -6.43 -11.24
CA ILE A 119 10.46 -7.57 -10.48
C ILE A 119 9.79 -8.55 -11.46
N SER A 120 10.43 -9.69 -11.69
CA SER A 120 9.85 -10.76 -12.48
C SER A 120 8.90 -11.63 -11.66
N ASN A 121 9.17 -11.80 -10.36
CA ASN A 121 8.36 -12.58 -9.44
C ASN A 121 8.51 -12.11 -8.00
N GLY A 122 7.52 -12.45 -7.17
CA GLY A 122 7.48 -12.07 -5.76
C GLY A 122 6.11 -12.28 -5.14
N LEU A 123 5.94 -11.76 -3.96
CA LEU A 123 4.69 -11.69 -3.22
C LEU A 123 4.03 -10.34 -3.49
N PHE A 124 2.86 -10.35 -4.09
CA PHE A 124 2.05 -9.14 -4.33
C PHE A 124 0.84 -9.18 -3.40
N GLY A 125 0.62 -8.09 -2.65
CA GLY A 125 -0.46 -8.09 -1.67
C GLY A 125 -0.46 -6.87 -0.77
N TYR A 126 -1.07 -7.04 0.39
CA TYR A 126 -1.25 -5.99 1.38
C TYR A 126 -1.21 -6.54 2.80
N PHE A 127 -1.06 -5.64 3.76
CA PHE A 127 -1.42 -5.82 5.17
C PHE A 127 -2.20 -4.60 5.68
N THR A 128 -3.22 -4.88 6.50
CA THR A 128 -4.12 -3.86 7.06
C THR A 128 -3.47 -3.16 8.25
N PHE A 129 -4.02 -2.01 8.65
CA PHE A 129 -3.61 -1.34 9.89
C PHE A 129 -3.68 -2.28 11.10
N ASP A 130 -4.69 -3.12 11.16
CA ASP A 130 -4.94 -4.02 12.28
C ASP A 130 -3.88 -5.12 12.42
N CYS A 131 -3.08 -5.36 11.37
CA CYS A 131 -1.91 -6.25 11.42
C CYS A 131 -0.85 -5.78 12.43
N ILE A 132 -0.96 -4.55 12.97
CA ILE A 132 -0.07 -4.00 14.00
C ILE A 132 0.00 -4.88 15.26
N GLU A 133 -1.06 -5.62 15.59
CA GLU A 133 -1.08 -6.55 16.72
C GLU A 133 -0.02 -7.66 16.63
N HIS A 134 0.49 -7.93 15.42
CA HIS A 134 1.55 -8.89 15.16
C HIS A 134 2.96 -8.26 15.10
N PHE A 135 3.05 -6.93 15.16
CA PHE A 135 4.32 -6.20 15.09
C PHE A 135 4.68 -5.48 16.38
N GLU A 136 3.69 -5.03 17.14
CA GLU A 136 3.83 -4.26 18.37
C GLU A 136 3.04 -4.93 19.51
N ASP A 137 3.45 -4.70 20.75
CA ASP A 137 2.71 -5.17 21.94
C ASP A 137 1.49 -4.26 22.19
N ILE A 138 0.53 -4.35 21.31
CA ILE A 138 -0.75 -3.62 21.38
C ILE A 138 -1.90 -4.55 21.01
N LYS A 139 -3.03 -4.36 21.67
CA LYS A 139 -4.29 -5.01 21.32
C LYS A 139 -5.32 -3.95 20.98
N LEU A 140 -5.91 -4.07 19.79
CA LEU A 140 -7.00 -3.23 19.35
C LEU A 140 -8.30 -3.74 19.99
N THR A 141 -9.02 -2.83 20.62
CA THR A 141 -10.25 -3.15 21.34
C THR A 141 -11.51 -2.73 20.59
N THR A 142 -11.35 -1.91 19.58
CA THR A 142 -12.45 -1.43 18.73
C THR A 142 -13.02 -2.58 17.91
N THR A 143 -14.34 -2.76 17.94
CA THR A 143 -15.04 -3.82 17.19
C THR A 143 -14.94 -3.59 15.68
N VAL A 144 -14.61 -4.64 14.94
CA VAL A 144 -14.60 -4.64 13.48
C VAL A 144 -16.02 -4.48 12.94
N ASP A 145 -16.23 -3.51 12.04
CA ASP A 145 -17.45 -3.48 11.22
C ASP A 145 -17.39 -4.66 10.23
N PRO A 146 -18.33 -5.63 10.28
CA PRO A 146 -18.34 -6.79 9.38
C PRO A 146 -18.32 -6.41 7.88
N ALA A 147 -18.89 -5.25 7.54
CA ALA A 147 -18.89 -4.74 6.17
C ALA A 147 -17.50 -4.30 5.69
N ARG A 148 -16.56 -4.09 6.61
CA ARG A 148 -15.17 -3.68 6.34
C ARG A 148 -14.16 -4.78 6.65
N LYS A 149 -14.61 -5.91 7.19
CA LYS A 149 -13.73 -7.00 7.60
C LYS A 149 -13.08 -7.65 6.36
N ILE A 150 -11.77 -7.59 6.29
CA ILE A 150 -10.93 -8.28 5.30
C ILE A 150 -9.79 -8.98 6.05
N PRO A 151 -9.06 -9.93 5.45
CA PRO A 151 -7.88 -10.51 6.06
C PRO A 151 -6.88 -9.44 6.53
N PHE A 152 -6.21 -9.66 7.65
CA PHE A 152 -5.19 -8.73 8.16
C PHE A 152 -4.02 -8.60 7.19
N MET A 153 -3.70 -9.68 6.49
CA MET A 153 -2.66 -9.71 5.48
C MET A 153 -3.03 -10.72 4.39
N GLN A 154 -2.77 -10.40 3.13
CA GLN A 154 -2.92 -11.34 2.03
C GLN A 154 -1.93 -11.04 0.92
N TYR A 155 -1.10 -12.03 0.60
CA TYR A 155 -0.14 -11.99 -0.49
C TYR A 155 -0.26 -13.21 -1.38
N HIS A 156 -0.05 -12.99 -2.67
CA HIS A 156 -0.05 -14.05 -3.67
C HIS A 156 1.25 -14.05 -4.48
N VAL A 157 1.63 -15.23 -4.94
CA VAL A 157 2.59 -15.46 -6.04
C VAL A 157 1.75 -15.73 -7.29
N TYR A 158 2.11 -15.13 -8.40
CA TYR A 158 1.33 -15.21 -9.63
C TYR A 158 2.05 -15.99 -10.73
N LYS A 159 1.27 -16.72 -11.56
CA LYS A 159 1.80 -17.40 -12.75
C LYS A 159 2.29 -16.40 -13.79
N TYR A 160 1.54 -15.31 -13.99
CA TYR A 160 1.89 -14.27 -14.94
C TYR A 160 2.14 -12.94 -14.22
N VAL A 161 3.31 -12.39 -14.51
CA VAL A 161 3.67 -11.01 -14.13
C VAL A 161 3.98 -10.24 -15.42
N ILE A 162 3.19 -9.21 -15.69
CA ILE A 162 3.37 -8.35 -16.86
C ILE A 162 3.94 -7.03 -16.36
N ALA A 163 5.15 -6.67 -16.80
CA ALA A 163 5.83 -5.44 -16.42
C ALA A 163 5.89 -4.49 -17.63
N ILE A 164 5.50 -3.24 -17.43
CA ILE A 164 5.54 -2.18 -18.44
C ILE A 164 6.53 -1.12 -17.99
N ASP A 165 7.65 -1.02 -18.71
CA ASP A 165 8.63 0.05 -18.57
C ASP A 165 8.19 1.23 -19.42
N HIS A 166 7.62 2.25 -18.78
CA HIS A 166 7.11 3.44 -19.47
C HIS A 166 8.22 4.31 -20.08
N PHE A 167 9.41 4.26 -19.49
CA PHE A 167 10.53 5.06 -19.99
C PHE A 167 11.09 4.50 -21.30
N ARG A 168 11.16 3.15 -21.41
CA ARG A 168 11.67 2.46 -22.60
C ARG A 168 10.58 2.05 -23.57
N ASN A 169 9.30 2.26 -23.24
CA ASN A 169 8.14 1.75 -24.00
C ASN A 169 8.22 0.24 -24.24
N GLN A 170 8.61 -0.51 -23.23
CA GLN A 170 8.77 -1.95 -23.29
C GLN A 170 7.80 -2.66 -22.37
N LEU A 171 7.25 -3.77 -22.86
CA LEU A 171 6.42 -4.68 -22.09
C LEU A 171 7.12 -6.03 -21.99
N TYR A 172 7.17 -6.57 -20.79
CA TYR A 172 7.68 -7.89 -20.50
C TYR A 172 6.56 -8.76 -19.95
N ILE A 173 6.41 -9.95 -20.46
CA ILE A 173 5.51 -10.97 -19.93
C ILE A 173 6.40 -12.05 -19.31
N PHE A 174 6.31 -12.24 -18.01
CA PHE A 174 6.94 -13.31 -17.28
C PHE A 174 5.90 -14.38 -17.00
N GLU A 175 6.18 -15.61 -17.39
CA GLU A 175 5.37 -16.79 -17.08
C GLU A 175 6.19 -17.74 -16.22
N HIS A 176 5.66 -18.09 -15.05
CA HIS A 176 6.29 -18.95 -14.06
C HIS A 176 5.67 -20.32 -14.14
N LEU A 177 6.42 -21.28 -14.69
CA LEU A 177 6.01 -22.66 -14.88
C LEU A 177 6.59 -23.53 -13.77
N LEU A 178 5.78 -24.41 -13.23
CA LEU A 178 6.24 -25.55 -12.44
C LEU A 178 6.69 -26.68 -13.36
N ASP A 179 7.35 -27.69 -12.78
CA ASP A 179 7.76 -28.88 -13.54
C ASP A 179 6.58 -29.47 -14.31
N ASP A 180 6.81 -29.86 -15.57
CA ASP A 180 5.85 -30.46 -16.50
C ASP A 180 4.73 -29.57 -17.05
N GLU A 181 4.72 -28.25 -16.71
CA GLU A 181 3.77 -27.32 -17.33
C GLU A 181 4.23 -26.85 -18.72
N GLU A 182 3.30 -26.82 -19.66
CA GLU A 182 3.51 -26.21 -20.98
C GLU A 182 3.28 -24.69 -20.93
N SER A 183 4.07 -23.96 -21.73
CA SER A 183 3.95 -22.51 -21.80
C SER A 183 2.71 -22.06 -22.57
N GLU A 184 1.99 -21.10 -22.01
CA GLU A 184 0.88 -20.39 -22.65
C GLU A 184 1.21 -18.93 -23.01
N LEU A 185 2.50 -18.56 -23.12
CA LEU A 185 2.93 -17.20 -23.47
C LEU A 185 2.33 -16.68 -24.78
N GLU A 186 2.11 -17.53 -25.77
CA GLU A 186 1.46 -17.12 -27.02
C GLU A 186 0.00 -16.71 -26.80
N ARG A 187 -0.72 -17.51 -26.01
CA ARG A 187 -2.10 -17.17 -25.60
C ARG A 187 -2.14 -15.86 -24.83
N MET A 188 -1.24 -15.66 -23.85
CA MET A 188 -1.17 -14.43 -23.07
C MET A 188 -0.87 -13.23 -23.98
N GLN A 189 0.08 -13.34 -24.89
CA GLN A 189 0.36 -12.29 -25.86
C GLN A 189 -0.86 -11.96 -26.73
N PHE A 190 -1.57 -12.97 -27.21
CA PHE A 190 -2.80 -12.79 -28.00
C PHE A 190 -3.87 -12.03 -27.20
N LEU A 191 -4.09 -12.38 -25.92
CA LEU A 191 -5.04 -11.68 -25.05
C LEU A 191 -4.63 -10.21 -24.83
N ILE A 192 -3.35 -9.94 -24.60
CA ILE A 192 -2.84 -8.57 -24.42
C ILE A 192 -3.01 -7.72 -25.70
N GLN A 193 -2.84 -8.33 -26.87
CA GLN A 193 -2.94 -7.63 -28.16
C GLN A 193 -4.38 -7.52 -28.68
N ASN A 194 -5.33 -8.26 -28.10
CA ASN A 194 -6.73 -8.15 -28.44
C ASN A 194 -7.23 -6.72 -28.15
N LYS A 195 -7.98 -6.12 -29.07
CA LYS A 195 -8.49 -4.75 -28.91
C LYS A 195 -9.82 -4.67 -28.17
N ASN A 196 -10.52 -5.80 -28.03
CA ASN A 196 -11.84 -5.86 -27.42
C ASN A 196 -11.74 -6.19 -25.94
N PHE A 197 -12.46 -5.46 -25.11
CA PHE A 197 -12.75 -5.77 -23.72
C PHE A 197 -14.18 -5.33 -23.38
N PRO A 198 -14.85 -6.01 -22.44
CA PRO A 198 -16.18 -5.60 -22.02
C PRO A 198 -16.11 -4.29 -21.21
N GLU A 199 -17.10 -3.44 -21.42
CA GLU A 199 -17.31 -2.22 -20.66
C GLU A 199 -18.53 -2.37 -19.75
N TYR A 200 -18.41 -2.00 -18.51
CA TYR A 200 -19.47 -2.04 -17.52
C TYR A 200 -19.68 -0.64 -16.96
N THR A 201 -20.92 -0.30 -16.68
CA THR A 201 -21.27 1.01 -16.11
C THR A 201 -21.08 1.02 -14.59
N PHE A 202 -20.88 2.20 -14.02
CA PHE A 202 -20.88 2.46 -12.59
C PHE A 202 -21.98 3.46 -12.24
N LYS A 203 -22.70 3.26 -11.13
CA LYS A 203 -23.69 4.21 -10.60
C LYS A 203 -23.66 4.22 -9.07
N LEU A 204 -23.80 5.39 -8.51
CA LEU A 204 -24.07 5.56 -7.08
C LEU A 204 -25.50 5.05 -6.79
N ALA A 205 -25.64 4.25 -5.72
CA ALA A 205 -26.89 3.61 -5.35
C ALA A 205 -27.50 4.15 -4.04
N GLY A 206 -26.93 5.24 -3.49
CA GLY A 206 -27.39 5.87 -2.27
C GLY A 206 -26.54 7.07 -1.87
N GLU A 207 -26.89 7.68 -0.75
CA GLU A 207 -26.16 8.81 -0.20
C GLU A 207 -24.90 8.35 0.56
N GLU A 208 -23.90 9.25 0.62
CA GLU A 208 -22.73 9.10 1.48
C GLU A 208 -23.15 9.13 2.94
N SER A 209 -22.57 8.24 3.73
CA SER A 209 -22.69 8.28 5.19
C SER A 209 -21.31 8.22 5.85
N SER A 210 -21.22 8.71 7.08
CA SER A 210 -19.98 8.74 7.86
C SER A 210 -20.20 8.11 9.23
N ASN A 211 -19.13 7.55 9.80
CA ASN A 211 -19.14 7.01 11.16
C ASN A 211 -19.26 8.11 12.25
N ARG A 212 -19.09 9.37 11.86
CA ARG A 212 -19.04 10.52 12.80
C ARG A 212 -19.55 11.77 12.11
N THR A 213 -20.30 12.58 12.83
CA THR A 213 -20.71 13.93 12.39
C THR A 213 -19.55 14.92 12.44
N ASP A 214 -19.71 16.09 11.82
CA ASP A 214 -18.70 17.14 11.86
C ASP A 214 -18.43 17.64 13.29
N GLU A 215 -19.49 17.77 14.11
CA GLU A 215 -19.34 18.19 15.51
C GLU A 215 -18.61 17.12 16.35
N GLU A 216 -18.93 15.84 16.18
CA GLU A 216 -18.22 14.76 16.86
C GLU A 216 -16.74 14.72 16.46
N HIS A 217 -16.41 15.08 15.21
CA HIS A 217 -15.01 15.18 14.78
C HIS A 217 -14.29 16.34 15.46
N ARG A 218 -14.92 17.53 15.56
CA ARG A 218 -14.37 18.67 16.31
C ARG A 218 -14.12 18.33 17.78
N GLN A 219 -15.05 17.59 18.41
CA GLN A 219 -14.87 17.12 19.79
C GLN A 219 -13.70 16.13 19.92
N LEU A 220 -13.53 15.24 18.93
CA LEU A 220 -12.38 14.34 18.88
C LEU A 220 -11.07 15.13 18.82
N VAL A 221 -10.98 16.15 17.96
CA VAL A 221 -9.78 17.01 17.86
C VAL A 221 -9.48 17.67 19.22
N LYS A 222 -10.51 18.26 19.88
CA LYS A 222 -10.35 18.84 21.22
C LYS A 222 -9.83 17.82 22.22
N LYS A 223 -10.36 16.60 22.17
CA LYS A 223 -9.93 15.52 23.06
C LYS A 223 -8.48 15.10 22.83
N MET A 224 -8.05 15.04 21.57
CA MET A 224 -6.64 14.76 21.24
C MET A 224 -5.72 15.87 21.74
N LYS A 225 -6.12 17.15 21.63
CA LYS A 225 -5.37 18.27 22.18
C LYS A 225 -5.20 18.21 23.71
N GLU A 226 -6.20 17.72 24.45
CA GLU A 226 -6.07 17.48 25.91
C GLU A 226 -4.96 16.46 26.22
N HIS A 227 -4.83 15.38 25.40
CA HIS A 227 -3.78 14.39 25.54
C HIS A 227 -2.40 14.96 25.20
N ILE A 228 -2.31 15.80 24.16
CA ILE A 228 -1.07 16.50 23.80
C ILE A 228 -0.65 17.45 24.90
N GLN A 229 -1.59 18.24 25.44
CA GLN A 229 -1.30 19.19 26.53
C GLN A 229 -0.83 18.51 27.82
N ARG A 230 -1.28 17.27 28.08
CA ARG A 230 -0.79 16.46 29.21
C ARG A 230 0.58 15.82 28.97
N GLY A 231 1.06 15.86 27.72
CA GLY A 231 2.32 15.22 27.33
C GLY A 231 2.21 13.72 27.02
N ASP A 232 1.00 13.19 26.83
CA ASP A 232 0.79 11.78 26.47
C ASP A 232 1.35 11.51 25.05
N VAL A 233 1.17 12.43 24.12
CA VAL A 233 1.68 12.41 22.75
C VAL A 233 2.10 13.81 22.31
N PHE A 234 3.01 13.89 21.33
CA PHE A 234 3.38 15.15 20.66
C PHE A 234 2.46 15.44 19.47
N GLN A 235 2.12 14.39 18.74
CA GLN A 235 1.23 14.38 17.59
C GLN A 235 0.41 13.10 17.58
N ILE A 236 -0.83 13.19 17.09
CA ILE A 236 -1.71 12.04 16.88
C ILE A 236 -2.54 12.24 15.61
N VAL A 237 -2.82 11.17 14.86
CA VAL A 237 -3.52 11.25 13.58
C VAL A 237 -4.84 10.47 13.64
N PRO A 238 -5.89 11.02 14.25
CA PRO A 238 -7.22 10.44 14.19
C PRO A 238 -7.83 10.57 12.81
N SER A 239 -8.77 9.69 12.49
CA SER A 239 -9.40 9.64 11.18
C SER A 239 -10.93 9.56 11.26
N ARG A 240 -11.57 9.77 10.11
CA ARG A 240 -13.01 9.71 9.90
C ARG A 240 -13.32 8.84 8.69
N GLY A 241 -14.20 7.87 8.87
CA GLY A 241 -14.62 6.92 7.84
C GLY A 241 -15.89 7.38 7.13
N PHE A 242 -15.97 7.04 5.83
CA PHE A 242 -17.09 7.32 4.95
C PHE A 242 -17.45 6.06 4.18
N LYS A 243 -18.69 5.95 3.74
CA LYS A 243 -19.14 4.89 2.85
C LYS A 243 -20.24 5.36 1.92
N THR A 244 -20.26 4.78 0.71
CA THR A 244 -21.26 5.07 -0.32
C THR A 244 -21.66 3.77 -1.04
N PRO A 245 -22.94 3.41 -1.09
CA PRO A 245 -23.42 2.29 -1.89
C PRO A 245 -23.29 2.58 -3.38
N PHE A 246 -23.06 1.55 -4.17
CA PHE A 246 -22.96 1.63 -5.62
C PHE A 246 -23.52 0.39 -6.32
N SER A 247 -23.65 0.46 -7.64
CA SER A 247 -23.93 -0.66 -8.52
C SER A 247 -23.03 -0.60 -9.75
N GLY A 248 -22.71 -1.75 -10.33
CA GLY A 248 -21.87 -1.86 -11.51
C GLY A 248 -20.38 -2.02 -11.19
N ASP A 249 -19.52 -1.41 -12.00
CA ASP A 249 -18.07 -1.66 -12.00
C ASP A 249 -17.28 -0.54 -11.32
N GLU A 250 -16.79 -0.79 -10.14
CA GLU A 250 -15.96 0.14 -9.38
C GLU A 250 -14.57 0.41 -9.99
N PHE A 251 -14.16 -0.36 -11.01
CA PHE A 251 -12.94 -0.05 -11.76
C PHE A 251 -13.03 1.32 -12.44
N ASN A 252 -14.25 1.77 -12.80
CA ASN A 252 -14.45 3.13 -13.29
C ASN A 252 -14.12 4.20 -12.26
N VAL A 253 -14.36 3.92 -10.96
CA VAL A 253 -13.94 4.83 -9.88
C VAL A 253 -12.40 4.90 -9.81
N TYR A 254 -11.70 3.78 -9.95
CA TYR A 254 -10.24 3.77 -10.05
C TYR A 254 -9.75 4.59 -11.25
N ARG A 255 -10.33 4.40 -12.44
CA ARG A 255 -9.99 5.17 -13.65
C ARG A 255 -10.21 6.67 -13.45
N ALA A 256 -11.34 7.06 -12.85
CA ALA A 256 -11.64 8.43 -12.50
C ALA A 256 -10.65 9.01 -11.49
N LEU A 257 -10.35 8.28 -10.41
CA LEU A 257 -9.39 8.71 -9.38
C LEU A 257 -7.98 8.89 -9.97
N ARG A 258 -7.53 7.95 -10.80
CA ARG A 258 -6.27 8.03 -11.53
C ARG A 258 -6.15 9.29 -12.38
N SER A 259 -7.24 9.74 -12.99
CA SER A 259 -7.24 10.95 -13.83
C SER A 259 -7.27 12.25 -13.01
N ILE A 260 -7.98 12.24 -11.87
CA ILE A 260 -8.15 13.43 -11.01
C ILE A 260 -6.94 13.66 -10.11
N ASN A 261 -6.40 12.58 -9.57
CA ASN A 261 -5.32 12.61 -8.57
C ASN A 261 -4.22 11.61 -8.92
N PRO A 262 -3.46 11.82 -10.00
CA PRO A 262 -2.31 10.96 -10.31
C PRO A 262 -1.27 11.09 -9.19
N SER A 263 -0.90 9.97 -8.61
CA SER A 263 0.07 9.87 -7.51
C SER A 263 1.11 8.80 -7.84
N PRO A 264 2.29 8.80 -7.20
CA PRO A 264 3.34 7.83 -7.47
C PRO A 264 2.92 6.37 -7.36
N TYR A 265 1.91 6.08 -6.52
CA TYR A 265 1.41 4.74 -6.26
C TYR A 265 -0.06 4.63 -6.59
N LEU A 266 -0.35 4.08 -7.76
CA LEU A 266 -1.70 3.75 -8.20
C LEU A 266 -1.87 2.24 -8.12
N PHE A 267 -2.96 1.76 -7.54
CA PHE A 267 -3.17 0.34 -7.36
C PHE A 267 -4.64 -0.04 -7.46
N TYR A 268 -4.88 -1.24 -7.99
CA TYR A 268 -6.17 -1.92 -8.01
C TYR A 268 -5.95 -3.42 -7.81
N PHE A 269 -6.34 -3.93 -6.65
CA PHE A 269 -6.18 -5.32 -6.26
C PHE A 269 -7.57 -5.95 -6.14
N ASP A 270 -7.86 -6.94 -6.99
CA ASP A 270 -9.08 -7.71 -6.94
C ASP A 270 -8.85 -9.03 -6.20
N TYR A 271 -9.57 -9.23 -5.12
CA TYR A 271 -9.56 -10.47 -4.31
C TYR A 271 -10.87 -11.25 -4.42
N GLY A 272 -11.72 -10.93 -5.41
CA GLY A 272 -13.04 -11.54 -5.58
C GLY A 272 -14.08 -10.93 -4.65
N ASP A 273 -14.08 -11.32 -3.38
CA ASP A 273 -15.05 -10.86 -2.37
C ASP A 273 -14.91 -9.38 -2.02
N PHE A 274 -13.74 -8.82 -2.20
CA PHE A 274 -13.45 -7.40 -1.98
C PHE A 274 -12.36 -6.92 -2.93
N LYS A 275 -12.29 -5.60 -3.07
CA LYS A 275 -11.23 -4.96 -3.85
C LYS A 275 -10.62 -3.80 -3.08
N LEU A 276 -9.31 -3.61 -3.24
CA LEU A 276 -8.56 -2.49 -2.68
C LEU A 276 -7.98 -1.67 -3.83
N PHE A 277 -8.31 -0.39 -3.90
CA PHE A 277 -7.77 0.46 -4.94
C PHE A 277 -7.60 1.90 -4.48
N GLY A 278 -6.66 2.60 -5.10
CA GLY A 278 -6.37 3.95 -4.69
C GLY A 278 -5.28 4.64 -5.49
N SER A 279 -4.98 5.86 -5.07
CA SER A 279 -3.94 6.73 -5.59
C SER A 279 -3.17 7.35 -4.43
N SER A 280 -2.18 6.62 -3.91
CA SER A 280 -1.41 7.04 -2.75
C SER A 280 -0.20 7.89 -3.13
N PRO A 281 0.02 9.02 -2.45
CA PRO A 281 1.23 9.82 -2.66
C PRO A 281 2.44 9.29 -1.89
N GLU A 282 2.27 8.35 -0.96
CA GLU A 282 3.27 8.06 0.06
C GLU A 282 3.67 6.58 0.09
N ALA A 283 4.99 6.34 0.05
CA ALA A 283 5.56 5.03 0.33
C ALA A 283 5.57 4.76 1.83
N GLN A 284 5.21 3.54 2.22
CA GLN A 284 5.44 3.07 3.60
C GLN A 284 6.92 2.79 3.83
N LEU A 285 7.52 2.00 2.95
CA LEU A 285 8.94 1.65 2.94
C LEU A 285 9.33 1.18 1.55
N ARG A 286 10.56 1.50 1.13
CA ARG A 286 11.18 0.93 -0.07
C ARG A 286 12.49 0.29 0.30
N ILE A 287 12.71 -0.92 -0.19
CA ILE A 287 14.00 -1.61 -0.13
C ILE A 287 14.38 -1.98 -1.56
N HIS A 288 15.57 -1.59 -1.98
CA HIS A 288 16.15 -2.00 -3.24
C HIS A 288 17.59 -2.47 -3.00
N GLY A 289 17.85 -3.73 -3.27
CA GLY A 289 19.08 -4.39 -2.85
C GLY A 289 19.27 -4.29 -1.33
N LYS A 290 20.34 -3.64 -0.90
CA LYS A 290 20.60 -3.39 0.54
C LYS A 290 20.15 -2.00 1.02
N GLN A 291 19.61 -1.16 0.17
CA GLN A 291 19.20 0.18 0.56
C GLN A 291 17.73 0.23 0.97
N ALA A 292 17.48 0.55 2.23
CA ALA A 292 16.16 0.90 2.74
C ALA A 292 15.95 2.41 2.67
N THR A 293 14.73 2.85 2.30
CA THR A 293 14.38 4.26 2.11
C THR A 293 13.00 4.55 2.65
N ILE A 294 12.88 5.63 3.43
CA ILE A 294 11.61 6.24 3.85
C ILE A 294 11.57 7.66 3.29
N PHE A 295 10.39 8.09 2.86
CA PHE A 295 10.15 9.42 2.30
C PHE A 295 9.19 10.20 3.21
N PRO A 296 9.68 10.89 4.26
CA PRO A 296 8.84 11.79 5.04
C PRO A 296 8.25 12.88 4.17
N ILE A 297 6.93 13.03 4.21
CA ILE A 297 6.18 14.03 3.47
C ILE A 297 5.40 14.86 4.49
N ALA A 298 5.60 16.18 4.47
CA ALA A 298 4.80 17.12 5.25
C ALA A 298 4.48 18.35 4.42
N GLY A 299 3.43 19.05 4.80
CA GLY A 299 2.96 20.22 4.08
C GLY A 299 2.28 19.90 2.74
N THR A 300 1.10 20.45 2.55
CA THR A 300 0.36 20.29 1.29
C THR A 300 -0.19 21.64 0.87
N PHE A 301 0.30 22.16 -0.24
CA PHE A 301 -0.22 23.38 -0.83
C PHE A 301 -0.78 23.13 -2.21
N LYS A 302 -1.86 23.82 -2.54
CA LYS A 302 -2.49 23.75 -3.86
C LYS A 302 -1.63 24.53 -4.87
N ARG A 303 -1.38 23.92 -6.02
CA ARG A 303 -0.72 24.61 -7.15
C ARG A 303 -1.65 25.62 -7.78
N THR A 304 -1.06 26.74 -8.21
CA THR A 304 -1.76 27.77 -9.00
C THR A 304 -1.76 27.46 -10.50
N GLY A 305 -0.83 26.61 -10.94
CA GLY A 305 -0.54 26.36 -12.36
C GLY A 305 0.45 27.35 -12.97
N ASN A 306 0.85 28.37 -12.22
CA ASN A 306 1.91 29.31 -12.58
C ASN A 306 3.21 28.91 -11.86
N MET A 307 4.28 28.64 -12.59
CA MET A 307 5.53 28.13 -12.05
C MET A 307 6.21 29.11 -11.07
N GLU A 308 6.15 30.43 -11.34
CA GLU A 308 6.73 31.44 -10.46
C GLU A 308 5.97 31.58 -9.13
N GLU A 309 4.64 31.51 -9.20
CA GLU A 309 3.78 31.53 -8.01
C GLU A 309 3.96 30.25 -7.19
N ASP A 310 4.00 29.10 -7.86
CA ASP A 310 4.24 27.81 -7.22
C ASP A 310 5.60 27.79 -6.50
N GLN A 311 6.66 28.38 -7.07
CA GLN A 311 7.95 28.53 -6.40
C GLN A 311 7.88 29.42 -5.15
N LYS A 312 7.13 30.52 -5.21
CA LYS A 312 6.93 31.41 -4.05
C LYS A 312 6.15 30.68 -2.94
N ILE A 313 5.16 29.87 -3.31
CA ILE A 313 4.42 29.01 -2.37
C ILE A 313 5.35 27.99 -1.71
N ALA A 314 6.19 27.32 -2.49
CA ALA A 314 7.16 26.35 -1.98
C ALA A 314 8.18 27.00 -1.00
N THR A 315 8.62 28.23 -1.28
CA THR A 315 9.50 28.97 -0.38
C THR A 315 8.80 29.30 0.94
N LYS A 316 7.57 29.81 0.88
CA LYS A 316 6.77 30.09 2.07
C LYS A 316 6.52 28.83 2.91
N LEU A 317 6.28 27.70 2.25
CA LEU A 317 6.09 26.41 2.91
C LEU A 317 7.32 25.99 3.72
N LYS A 318 8.52 26.19 3.16
CA LYS A 318 9.79 25.94 3.87
C LYS A 318 10.04 26.87 5.04
N GLU A 319 9.49 28.07 5.02
CA GLU A 319 9.65 29.10 6.04
C GLU A 319 8.57 29.02 7.12
N ASP A 320 7.50 28.23 6.91
CA ASP A 320 6.42 28.07 7.89
C ASP A 320 6.92 27.26 9.11
N PRO A 321 6.89 27.84 10.32
CA PRO A 321 7.43 27.16 11.51
C PRO A 321 6.67 25.90 11.91
N LYS A 322 5.35 25.84 11.67
CA LYS A 322 4.51 24.66 11.97
C LYS A 322 4.89 23.52 11.05
N GLU A 323 4.87 23.76 9.73
CA GLU A 323 5.19 22.76 8.70
C GLU A 323 6.63 22.25 8.85
N THR A 324 7.57 23.16 9.13
CA THR A 324 8.98 22.81 9.38
C THR A 324 9.13 21.93 10.62
N SER A 325 8.48 22.26 11.72
CA SER A 325 8.56 21.49 12.98
C SER A 325 7.97 20.09 12.81
N GLU A 326 6.83 19.96 12.12
CA GLU A 326 6.20 18.68 11.80
C GLU A 326 7.13 17.85 10.91
N HIS A 327 7.70 18.46 9.88
CA HIS A 327 8.61 17.78 8.96
C HIS A 327 9.88 17.27 9.64
N VAL A 328 10.50 18.07 10.49
CA VAL A 328 11.68 17.68 11.30
C VAL A 328 11.36 16.44 12.13
N MET A 329 10.20 16.43 12.80
CA MET A 329 9.78 15.29 13.63
C MET A 329 9.60 14.02 12.78
N LEU A 330 9.01 14.10 11.60
CA LEU A 330 8.83 12.95 10.70
C LEU A 330 10.18 12.43 10.16
N VAL A 331 11.13 13.33 9.86
CA VAL A 331 12.49 12.94 9.45
C VAL A 331 13.23 12.23 10.57
N ASP A 332 13.11 12.73 11.81
CA ASP A 332 13.73 12.09 12.97
C ASP A 332 13.12 10.72 13.27
N LEU A 333 11.80 10.60 13.13
CA LEU A 333 11.11 9.31 13.26
C LEU A 333 11.63 8.31 12.22
N ALA A 334 11.71 8.70 10.95
CA ALA A 334 12.24 7.85 9.88
C ALA A 334 13.70 7.43 10.12
N ARG A 335 14.54 8.35 10.60
CA ARG A 335 15.93 8.04 10.99
C ARG A 335 15.98 7.02 12.12
N ASN A 336 15.16 7.20 13.15
CA ASN A 336 15.06 6.28 14.28
C ASN A 336 14.59 4.90 13.83
N ASP A 337 13.54 4.81 13.04
CA ASP A 337 12.99 3.57 12.53
C ASP A 337 14.02 2.78 11.70
N LEU A 338 14.71 3.45 10.76
CA LEU A 338 15.78 2.81 9.98
C LEU A 338 16.98 2.39 10.83
N SER A 339 17.35 3.14 11.87
CA SER A 339 18.57 2.88 12.67
C SER A 339 18.55 1.53 13.38
N ARG A 340 17.38 0.97 13.63
CA ARG A 340 17.23 -0.36 14.27
C ARG A 340 17.85 -1.46 13.40
N HIS A 341 17.64 -1.40 12.10
CA HIS A 341 18.00 -2.46 11.14
C HIS A 341 19.05 -2.04 10.11
N CYS A 342 19.38 -0.77 10.06
CA CYS A 342 20.30 -0.22 9.07
C CYS A 342 21.57 0.33 9.75
N THR A 343 22.63 0.36 8.96
CA THR A 343 23.84 1.15 9.19
C THR A 343 23.85 2.35 8.23
N GLN A 344 24.73 3.32 8.46
CA GLN A 344 24.90 4.50 7.58
C GLN A 344 23.58 5.24 7.31
N VAL A 345 22.72 5.35 8.33
CA VAL A 345 21.46 6.10 8.18
C VAL A 345 21.76 7.58 7.97
N LYS A 346 21.24 8.14 6.89
CA LYS A 346 21.45 9.55 6.49
C LYS A 346 20.20 10.16 5.89
N VAL A 347 20.07 11.47 6.01
CA VAL A 347 19.13 12.28 5.25
C VAL A 347 19.80 12.64 3.93
N GLU A 348 19.36 12.02 2.85
CA GLU A 348 19.96 12.19 1.51
C GLU A 348 19.48 13.47 0.84
N SER A 349 18.19 13.81 1.00
CA SER A 349 17.61 15.10 0.67
C SER A 349 16.69 15.58 1.79
N TYR A 350 16.61 16.91 1.98
CA TYR A 350 15.89 17.49 3.10
C TYR A 350 14.97 18.62 2.64
N MET A 351 13.66 18.48 2.91
CA MET A 351 12.62 19.48 2.62
C MET A 351 12.65 19.97 1.17
N GLU A 352 12.77 19.05 0.22
CA GLU A 352 12.74 19.41 -1.20
C GLU A 352 11.29 19.56 -1.68
N PRO A 353 10.94 20.69 -2.33
CA PRO A 353 9.62 20.86 -2.91
C PRO A 353 9.42 19.89 -4.08
N GLN A 354 8.41 19.07 -4.01
CA GLN A 354 7.95 18.23 -5.12
C GLN A 354 6.63 18.76 -5.67
N TYR A 355 6.63 19.01 -6.99
CA TYR A 355 5.50 19.59 -7.71
C TYR A 355 4.71 18.47 -8.40
N TYR A 356 3.56 18.12 -7.83
CA TYR A 356 2.61 17.21 -8.45
C TYR A 356 1.62 17.99 -9.32
N SER A 357 0.68 17.31 -9.98
CA SER A 357 -0.26 17.97 -10.90
C SER A 357 -1.06 19.11 -10.27
N HIS A 358 -1.47 18.98 -9.00
CA HIS A 358 -2.37 19.90 -8.33
C HIS A 358 -1.87 20.41 -6.98
N ILE A 359 -0.80 19.83 -6.45
CA ILE A 359 -0.27 20.11 -5.10
C ILE A 359 1.25 20.19 -5.10
N ILE A 360 1.78 20.87 -4.09
CA ILE A 360 3.20 20.93 -3.75
C ILE A 360 3.35 20.29 -2.38
N HIS A 361 4.29 19.35 -2.25
CA HIS A 361 4.71 18.79 -0.97
C HIS A 361 6.17 19.11 -0.67
N LEU A 362 6.51 19.20 0.61
CA LEU A 362 7.91 19.08 1.06
C LEU A 362 8.21 17.61 1.33
N VAL A 363 9.23 17.10 0.67
CA VAL A 363 9.65 15.70 0.78
C VAL A 363 11.10 15.64 1.22
N SER A 364 11.38 14.79 2.19
CA SER A 364 12.75 14.39 2.53
C SER A 364 12.97 12.93 2.13
N LYS A 365 14.24 12.56 1.93
CA LYS A 365 14.65 11.19 1.65
C LYS A 365 15.61 10.73 2.72
N VAL A 366 15.21 9.76 3.51
CA VAL A 366 16.03 9.11 4.55
C VAL A 366 16.40 7.73 4.08
N THR A 367 17.70 7.43 4.03
CA THR A 367 18.22 6.15 3.55
C THR A 367 19.08 5.48 4.61
N GLY A 368 19.11 4.15 4.56
CA GLY A 368 20.02 3.35 5.37
C GLY A 368 20.42 2.08 4.65
N THR A 369 21.59 1.53 4.98
CA THR A 369 22.06 0.25 4.44
C THR A 369 21.66 -0.87 5.40
N LEU A 370 20.88 -1.85 4.95
CA LEU A 370 20.49 -3.00 5.75
C LEU A 370 21.73 -3.72 6.30
N LYS A 371 21.69 -4.05 7.59
CA LYS A 371 22.70 -4.90 8.24
C LYS A 371 22.68 -6.29 7.61
N ASP A 372 23.78 -7.02 7.67
CA ASP A 372 23.84 -8.38 7.16
C ASP A 372 22.94 -9.32 7.98
N ASN A 373 22.38 -10.33 7.31
CA ASN A 373 21.55 -11.39 7.91
C ASN A 373 20.23 -10.91 8.58
N ILE A 374 19.74 -9.72 8.24
CA ILE A 374 18.43 -9.26 8.70
C ILE A 374 17.32 -9.88 7.82
N ASN A 375 16.25 -10.32 8.48
CA ASN A 375 15.00 -10.59 7.78
C ASN A 375 14.40 -9.26 7.30
N PRO A 376 14.21 -9.05 5.98
CA PRO A 376 13.61 -7.79 5.49
C PRO A 376 12.25 -7.47 6.12
N PHE A 377 11.53 -8.48 6.61
CA PHE A 377 10.24 -8.28 7.26
C PHE A 377 10.35 -7.72 8.69
N ASP A 378 11.54 -7.76 9.31
CA ASP A 378 11.77 -7.10 10.60
C ASP A 378 11.70 -5.59 10.47
N ILE A 379 12.37 -5.02 9.46
CA ILE A 379 12.30 -3.57 9.22
C ILE A 379 10.90 -3.13 8.80
N VAL A 380 10.17 -3.97 8.04
CA VAL A 380 8.77 -3.69 7.69
C VAL A 380 7.92 -3.56 8.95
N GLY A 381 7.97 -4.54 9.86
CA GLY A 381 7.19 -4.52 11.08
C GLY A 381 7.55 -3.34 12.01
N ASP A 382 8.83 -3.00 12.14
CA ASP A 382 9.28 -1.93 13.04
C ASP A 382 9.03 -0.52 12.49
N THR A 383 8.91 -0.36 11.17
CA THR A 383 8.50 0.91 10.52
C THR A 383 6.99 1.06 10.38
N TYR A 384 6.21 0.02 10.74
CA TYR A 384 4.77 -0.03 10.59
C TYR A 384 4.02 0.30 11.90
N PRO A 385 2.85 0.98 11.84
CA PRO A 385 2.39 1.80 10.73
C PRO A 385 3.22 3.08 10.62
N ALA A 386 3.14 3.72 9.45
CA ALA A 386 3.86 4.98 9.23
C ALA A 386 3.49 6.04 10.27
N GLY A 387 4.48 6.82 10.72
CA GLY A 387 4.27 7.87 11.72
C GLY A 387 3.33 8.96 11.28
N THR A 388 3.28 9.25 9.98
CA THR A 388 2.34 10.17 9.33
C THR A 388 0.87 9.75 9.48
N LEU A 389 0.60 8.50 9.83
CA LEU A 389 -0.75 7.94 10.01
C LEU A 389 -1.04 7.48 11.46
N SER A 390 -0.08 7.56 12.35
CA SER A 390 -0.23 7.16 13.76
C SER A 390 0.00 8.32 14.72
N GLY A 391 1.23 8.73 14.90
CA GLY A 391 1.65 9.81 15.78
C GLY A 391 2.91 9.46 16.57
N ALA A 392 3.29 10.32 17.48
CA ALA A 392 4.49 10.20 18.30
C ALA A 392 4.22 10.55 19.77
N PRO A 393 4.65 9.69 20.73
CA PRO A 393 5.21 8.35 20.60
C PRO A 393 4.21 7.34 19.99
N LYS A 394 4.70 6.44 19.10
CA LYS A 394 3.87 5.54 18.29
C LYS A 394 2.87 4.73 19.14
N HIS A 395 3.34 3.98 20.13
CA HIS A 395 2.50 3.10 20.96
C HIS A 395 1.36 3.86 21.67
N MET A 396 1.64 5.02 22.27
CA MET A 396 0.61 5.81 22.94
C MET A 396 -0.39 6.38 21.93
N ALA A 397 0.07 6.86 20.78
CA ALA A 397 -0.80 7.36 19.73
C ALA A 397 -1.76 6.28 19.23
N LEU A 398 -1.27 5.05 18.98
CA LEU A 398 -2.09 3.90 18.59
C LEU A 398 -3.14 3.54 19.65
N THR A 399 -2.76 3.53 20.92
CA THR A 399 -3.67 3.27 22.04
C THR A 399 -4.80 4.30 22.11
N LEU A 400 -4.48 5.59 21.90
CA LEU A 400 -5.49 6.65 21.89
C LEU A 400 -6.38 6.61 20.65
N ILE A 401 -5.82 6.27 19.49
CA ILE A 401 -6.58 6.07 18.25
C ILE A 401 -7.61 4.96 18.45
N ASP A 402 -7.21 3.79 18.94
CA ASP A 402 -8.14 2.69 19.22
C ASP A 402 -9.25 3.11 20.19
N ARG A 403 -8.90 3.80 21.26
CA ARG A 403 -9.85 4.25 22.28
C ARG A 403 -10.89 5.25 21.79
N TYR A 404 -10.52 6.18 20.91
CA TYR A 404 -11.34 7.35 20.59
C TYR A 404 -11.84 7.39 19.15
N GLU A 405 -11.23 6.68 18.21
CA GLU A 405 -11.66 6.73 16.81
C GLU A 405 -13.01 6.03 16.59
N GLY A 406 -13.32 4.99 17.37
CA GLY A 406 -14.60 4.30 17.34
C GLY A 406 -14.87 3.55 16.03
N LEU A 407 -13.85 3.34 15.22
CA LEU A 407 -13.88 2.63 13.95
C LEU A 407 -12.55 1.91 13.75
N GLN A 408 -12.58 0.60 13.62
CA GLN A 408 -11.39 -0.16 13.25
C GLN A 408 -10.97 0.21 11.83
N ARG A 409 -9.69 0.52 11.63
CA ARG A 409 -9.18 1.09 10.37
C ARG A 409 -9.22 0.12 9.21
N SER A 410 -9.04 -1.18 9.46
CA SER A 410 -8.98 -2.18 8.42
C SER A 410 -7.92 -1.80 7.36
N PHE A 411 -8.29 -1.61 6.10
CA PHE A 411 -7.38 -1.24 5.02
C PHE A 411 -6.71 0.12 5.20
N TYR A 412 -7.42 1.11 5.79
CA TYR A 412 -6.92 2.48 5.90
C TYR A 412 -5.67 2.56 6.78
N SER A 413 -4.65 3.27 6.33
CA SER A 413 -3.31 3.32 6.93
C SER A 413 -2.54 2.00 6.90
N GLY A 414 -3.06 0.97 6.23
CA GLY A 414 -2.33 -0.24 5.90
C GLY A 414 -1.31 -0.01 4.78
N ALA A 415 -0.68 -1.06 4.30
CA ALA A 415 0.29 -0.98 3.21
C ALA A 415 0.02 -2.01 2.12
N ILE A 416 0.27 -1.64 0.86
CA ILE A 416 -0.03 -2.43 -0.32
C ILE A 416 1.08 -2.31 -1.36
N GLY A 417 1.46 -3.43 -1.97
CA GLY A 417 2.55 -3.44 -2.95
C GLY A 417 3.11 -4.82 -3.20
N PHE A 418 4.43 -4.92 -3.26
CA PHE A 418 5.10 -6.19 -3.52
C PHE A 418 6.38 -6.38 -2.69
N MET A 419 6.72 -7.65 -2.49
CA MET A 419 8.00 -8.14 -1.98
C MET A 419 8.62 -9.08 -3.01
N GLY A 420 9.69 -8.66 -3.66
CA GLY A 420 10.44 -9.51 -4.58
C GLY A 420 11.12 -10.68 -3.87
N PHE A 421 11.30 -11.78 -4.57
CA PHE A 421 12.10 -12.90 -4.02
C PHE A 421 13.57 -12.51 -3.84
N ASN A 422 14.04 -11.53 -4.62
CA ASN A 422 15.38 -10.93 -4.47
C ASN A 422 15.56 -10.07 -3.20
N GLY A 423 14.50 -9.85 -2.42
CA GLY A 423 14.51 -9.04 -1.21
C GLY A 423 14.08 -7.59 -1.40
N ASP A 424 13.81 -7.16 -2.62
CA ASP A 424 13.24 -5.84 -2.88
C ASP A 424 11.84 -5.74 -2.27
N PHE A 425 11.53 -4.58 -1.70
CA PHE A 425 10.25 -4.29 -1.08
C PHE A 425 9.76 -2.91 -1.52
N ASN A 426 8.52 -2.80 -1.95
CA ASN A 426 7.95 -1.52 -2.33
C ASN A 426 6.45 -1.51 -2.02
N HIS A 427 6.07 -0.82 -0.96
CA HIS A 427 4.69 -0.68 -0.52
C HIS A 427 4.31 0.78 -0.37
N ALA A 428 3.11 1.10 -0.85
CA ALA A 428 2.43 2.36 -0.58
C ALA A 428 1.59 2.27 0.70
N ILE A 429 1.41 3.38 1.38
CA ILE A 429 0.42 3.49 2.46
C ILE A 429 -0.97 3.55 1.82
N MET A 430 -1.93 2.78 2.36
CA MET A 430 -3.32 2.81 1.88
C MET A 430 -4.05 4.05 2.39
N ILE A 431 -3.81 5.17 1.75
CA ILE A 431 -4.52 6.44 1.88
C ILE A 431 -5.02 6.88 0.51
N ARG A 432 -6.01 7.76 0.48
CA ARG A 432 -6.69 8.12 -0.79
C ARG A 432 -7.13 6.90 -1.58
N SER A 433 -7.73 5.97 -0.87
CA SER A 433 -8.05 4.64 -1.34
C SER A 433 -9.46 4.23 -0.92
N PHE A 434 -9.95 3.21 -1.59
CA PHE A 434 -11.23 2.58 -1.36
C PHE A 434 -11.05 1.10 -1.03
N LEU A 435 -11.89 0.63 -0.12
CA LEU A 435 -12.26 -0.78 0.00
C LEU A 435 -13.64 -0.94 -0.64
N SER A 436 -13.73 -1.73 -1.70
CA SER A 436 -15.00 -2.16 -2.28
C SER A 436 -15.39 -3.50 -1.69
N LYS A 437 -16.53 -3.57 -1.04
CA LYS A 437 -17.08 -4.81 -0.48
C LYS A 437 -18.60 -4.74 -0.43
N GLN A 438 -19.27 -5.82 -0.85
CA GLN A 438 -20.73 -5.91 -0.83
C GLN A 438 -21.44 -4.69 -1.46
N ASN A 439 -20.99 -4.29 -2.65
CA ASN A 439 -21.51 -3.12 -3.37
C ASN A 439 -21.49 -1.80 -2.55
N THR A 440 -20.52 -1.68 -1.67
CA THR A 440 -20.28 -0.48 -0.87
C THR A 440 -18.82 -0.09 -0.95
N LEU A 441 -18.57 1.17 -1.27
CA LEU A 441 -17.24 1.77 -1.25
C LEU A 441 -17.00 2.40 0.11
N HIS A 442 -16.00 1.91 0.84
CA HIS A 442 -15.52 2.47 2.10
C HIS A 442 -14.25 3.26 1.85
N TYR A 443 -14.15 4.43 2.43
CA TYR A 443 -12.98 5.30 2.33
C TYR A 443 -12.81 6.14 3.59
N GLN A 444 -11.60 6.63 3.85
CA GLN A 444 -11.24 7.23 5.12
C GLN A 444 -10.16 8.29 4.95
N ALA A 445 -10.17 9.31 5.81
CA ALA A 445 -9.11 10.30 5.89
C ALA A 445 -8.91 10.77 7.32
N GLY A 446 -7.67 11.14 7.66
CA GLY A 446 -7.27 11.71 8.94
C GLY A 446 -6.37 12.91 8.77
N GLY A 447 -6.17 13.64 9.86
CA GLY A 447 -5.29 14.80 9.97
C GLY A 447 -4.37 14.68 11.20
N GLY A 448 -3.18 15.25 11.11
CA GLY A 448 -2.21 15.30 12.20
C GLY A 448 -2.56 16.38 13.21
N ILE A 449 -2.97 15.99 14.40
CA ILE A 449 -3.31 16.91 15.49
C ILE A 449 -2.08 17.20 16.33
N VAL A 450 -1.77 18.47 16.48
CA VAL A 450 -0.74 19.03 17.36
C VAL A 450 -1.36 20.05 18.34
N LEU A 451 -0.56 20.56 19.27
CA LEU A 451 -1.07 21.46 20.32
C LEU A 451 -1.79 22.70 19.76
N ASP A 452 -1.26 23.28 18.69
CA ASP A 452 -1.80 24.49 18.06
C ASP A 452 -2.90 24.22 17.03
N SER A 453 -3.27 22.95 16.79
CA SER A 453 -4.34 22.59 15.84
C SER A 453 -5.67 23.27 16.21
N ASP A 454 -6.35 23.81 15.19
CA ASP A 454 -7.72 24.35 15.30
C ASP A 454 -8.74 23.31 14.86
N PRO A 455 -9.78 22.99 15.66
CA PRO A 455 -10.75 21.95 15.34
C PRO A 455 -11.50 22.14 14.02
N GLU A 456 -11.75 23.38 13.60
CA GLU A 456 -12.42 23.66 12.33
C GLU A 456 -11.47 23.47 11.15
N MET A 457 -10.22 23.90 11.29
CA MET A 457 -9.20 23.69 10.25
C MET A 457 -8.91 22.20 10.04
N GLU A 458 -8.81 21.40 11.13
CA GLU A 458 -8.59 19.95 11.04
C GLU A 458 -9.79 19.23 10.41
N LEU A 459 -11.03 19.64 10.71
CA LEU A 459 -12.20 19.12 10.02
C LEU A 459 -12.16 19.45 8.52
N GLN A 460 -11.79 20.67 8.16
CA GLN A 460 -11.67 21.08 6.76
C GLN A 460 -10.56 20.32 6.04
N GLU A 461 -9.46 20.00 6.72
CA GLU A 461 -8.39 19.17 6.16
C GLU A 461 -8.87 17.76 5.78
N VAL A 462 -9.63 17.11 6.69
CA VAL A 462 -10.26 15.81 6.39
C VAL A 462 -11.19 15.93 5.18
N ASN A 463 -12.05 16.95 5.13
CA ASN A 463 -12.95 17.17 4.00
C ASN A 463 -12.19 17.41 2.68
N ASN A 464 -11.10 18.15 2.71
CA ASN A 464 -10.24 18.37 1.53
C ASN A 464 -9.58 17.08 1.04
N LYS A 465 -9.13 16.21 1.95
CA LYS A 465 -8.55 14.91 1.61
C LYS A 465 -9.58 13.96 0.99
N ILE A 466 -10.84 14.04 1.41
CA ILE A 466 -11.95 13.23 0.86
C ILE A 466 -12.48 13.81 -0.46
N ALA A 467 -12.33 15.10 -0.72
CA ALA A 467 -12.91 15.76 -1.90
C ALA A 467 -12.49 15.12 -3.23
N ALA A 468 -11.24 14.69 -3.36
CA ALA A 468 -10.76 14.00 -4.57
C ALA A 468 -11.45 12.64 -4.77
N LEU A 469 -11.72 11.91 -3.68
CA LEU A 469 -12.42 10.63 -3.71
C LEU A 469 -13.90 10.83 -4.10
N ARG A 470 -14.59 11.81 -3.51
CA ARG A 470 -15.96 12.18 -3.88
C ARG A 470 -16.07 12.57 -5.35
N LYS A 471 -15.12 13.37 -5.85
CA LYS A 471 -15.08 13.76 -7.26
C LYS A 471 -14.87 12.56 -8.17
N ALA A 472 -14.06 11.59 -7.76
CA ALA A 472 -13.85 10.35 -8.52
C ALA A 472 -15.14 9.52 -8.61
N LEU A 473 -15.92 9.42 -7.53
CA LEU A 473 -17.23 8.76 -7.53
C LEU A 473 -18.19 9.39 -8.55
N GLN A 474 -18.29 10.72 -8.56
CA GLN A 474 -19.16 11.45 -9.50
C GLN A 474 -18.69 11.31 -10.94
N LEU A 475 -17.38 11.40 -11.21
CA LEU A 475 -16.85 11.25 -12.56
C LEU A 475 -17.06 9.83 -13.10
N ALA A 476 -16.95 8.82 -12.24
CA ALA A 476 -17.12 7.42 -12.63
C ALA A 476 -18.50 7.10 -13.22
N GLU A 477 -19.55 7.85 -12.85
CA GLU A 477 -20.89 7.69 -13.42
C GLU A 477 -21.00 8.12 -14.90
N THR A 478 -19.98 8.82 -15.41
CA THR A 478 -19.93 9.32 -16.78
C THR A 478 -18.98 8.55 -17.69
N LEU A 479 -18.28 7.55 -17.15
CA LEU A 479 -17.30 6.74 -17.87
C LEU A 479 -17.93 5.46 -18.52
#